data_56dfd72e604ea78bb38f587b3efd4035
#
_entry.id   56dfd72e604ea78bb38f587b3efd4035
#
_cell.length_a   1.000
_cell.length_b   1.000
_cell.length_c   1.000
_cell.angle_alpha   90.00
_cell.angle_beta   90.00
_cell.angle_gamma   90.00
#
_symmetry.space_group_name_H-M   'P 1'
#
loop_
_entity.id
_entity.type
_entity.pdbx_description
1 polymer ?
#
loop_
_entity_poly.entity_id
_entity_poly.type
_entity_poly.pdbx_seq_one_letter_code
_entity_poly.pdbx_strand_id
1 'polypeptide(L)'
;EFRRVLFRSLMKKSCVLVSGGAGYIGSHTAVELIGAGYDVVIVDNLSNSDMDAVEGVRRITGVDVPFEKADCCDRDAFARVFEKYDFDSVIHFAASKAVGESVSKPLEYYRNNLMSFMNVIGLMREYGRQNIVFSSSCTVYGEADVLPVTEQTPRKPATSPYGNTKQMCEDILRDSLAAYEGL
;
A
#
# COMPACT_ATOMS: atom_id res chain seq x y z
N GLU A 1 4.21 -28.45 25.40
CA GLU A 1 5.04 -27.40 24.75
C GLU A 1 5.52 -27.84 23.36
N PHE A 2 6.04 -29.05 23.18
CA PHE A 2 6.51 -29.62 21.91
C PHE A 2 5.40 -29.68 20.83
N ARG A 3 4.16 -29.99 21.18
CA ARG A 3 3.02 -29.99 20.25
C ARG A 3 2.60 -28.59 19.80
N ARG A 4 2.75 -27.57 20.65
CA ARG A 4 2.47 -26.16 20.30
C ARG A 4 3.52 -25.61 19.32
N VAL A 5 4.78 -25.99 19.46
CA VAL A 5 5.89 -25.60 18.58
C VAL A 5 5.75 -26.26 17.20
N LEU A 6 5.38 -27.55 17.14
CA LEU A 6 5.12 -28.27 15.88
C LEU A 6 3.87 -27.73 15.14
N PHE A 7 2.81 -27.34 15.85
CA PHE A 7 1.60 -26.76 15.22
C PHE A 7 1.88 -25.34 14.67
N ARG A 8 2.74 -24.56 15.31
CA ARG A 8 3.18 -23.25 14.83
C ARG A 8 4.07 -23.36 13.58
N SER A 9 4.83 -24.45 13.44
CA SER A 9 5.68 -24.73 12.27
C SER A 9 4.92 -25.24 11.04
N LEU A 10 3.67 -25.66 11.19
CA LEU A 10 2.84 -26.20 10.10
C LEU A 10 1.82 -25.18 9.55
N MET A 11 1.64 -24.01 10.19
CA MET A 11 0.81 -22.95 9.65
C MET A 11 1.67 -22.09 8.71
N LYS A 12 1.33 -22.04 7.45
CA LYS A 12 1.89 -21.07 6.49
C LYS A 12 1.80 -19.68 7.12
N LYS A 13 2.92 -18.97 7.24
CA LYS A 13 2.90 -17.58 7.67
C LYS A 13 2.12 -16.75 6.65
N SER A 14 1.28 -15.86 7.13
CA SER A 14 0.64 -14.88 6.25
C SER A 14 1.70 -13.96 5.64
N CYS A 15 1.60 -13.76 4.33
CA CYS A 15 2.50 -12.92 3.56
C CYS A 15 1.79 -11.63 3.16
N VAL A 16 2.47 -10.50 3.31
CA VAL A 16 1.96 -9.16 3.00
C VAL A 16 2.80 -8.52 1.90
N LEU A 17 2.17 -8.10 0.82
CA LEU A 17 2.78 -7.24 -0.18
C LEU A 17 2.72 -5.78 0.28
N VAL A 18 3.85 -5.10 0.34
CA VAL A 18 3.95 -3.68 0.70
C VAL A 18 4.40 -2.88 -0.52
N SER A 19 3.45 -2.24 -1.22
CA SER A 19 3.76 -1.36 -2.34
C SER A 19 4.13 0.04 -1.84
N GLY A 20 5.19 0.63 -2.41
CA GLY A 20 5.83 1.80 -1.84
C GLY A 20 6.66 1.47 -0.59
N GLY A 21 7.10 0.21 -0.50
CA GLY A 21 7.73 -0.34 0.69
C GLY A 21 9.18 0.12 0.94
N ALA A 22 9.83 0.73 -0.04
CA ALA A 22 11.12 1.42 0.15
C ALA A 22 10.96 2.88 0.59
N GLY A 23 9.72 3.40 0.65
CA GLY A 23 9.43 4.72 1.21
C GLY A 23 9.51 4.73 2.75
N TYR A 24 9.46 5.94 3.35
CA TYR A 24 9.59 6.11 4.81
C TYR A 24 8.56 5.29 5.60
N ILE A 25 7.26 5.44 5.32
CA ILE A 25 6.22 4.71 6.04
C ILE A 25 6.28 3.22 5.70
N GLY A 26 6.45 2.88 4.41
CA GLY A 26 6.46 1.50 3.94
C GLY A 26 7.57 0.66 4.55
N SER A 27 8.79 1.20 4.65
CA SER A 27 9.93 0.48 5.23
C SER A 27 9.76 0.24 6.74
N HIS A 28 9.24 1.23 7.48
CA HIS A 28 8.92 1.05 8.91
C HIS A 28 7.79 0.03 9.10
N THR A 29 6.75 0.07 8.26
CA THR A 29 5.67 -0.92 8.30
C THR A 29 6.21 -2.33 8.01
N ALA A 30 7.13 -2.48 7.06
CA ALA A 30 7.76 -3.77 6.78
C ALA A 30 8.52 -4.33 8.01
N VAL A 31 9.24 -3.49 8.74
CA VAL A 31 9.91 -3.87 10.01
C VAL A 31 8.91 -4.39 11.03
N GLU A 32 7.82 -3.65 11.25
CA GLU A 32 6.78 -4.03 12.22
C GLU A 32 6.06 -5.34 11.83
N LEU A 33 5.73 -5.51 10.55
CA LEU A 33 5.11 -6.74 10.04
C LEU A 33 6.01 -7.95 10.25
N ILE A 34 7.30 -7.83 9.91
CA ILE A 34 8.28 -8.91 10.13
C ILE A 34 8.41 -9.21 11.62
N GLY A 35 8.49 -8.18 12.47
CA GLY A 35 8.52 -8.33 13.93
C GLY A 35 7.27 -9.00 14.51
N ALA A 36 6.10 -8.78 13.88
CA ALA A 36 4.84 -9.42 14.22
C ALA A 36 4.71 -10.86 13.67
N GLY A 37 5.68 -11.32 12.88
CA GLY A 37 5.76 -12.70 12.38
C GLY A 37 5.15 -12.92 10.99
N TYR A 38 4.84 -11.86 10.25
CA TYR A 38 4.44 -11.93 8.84
C TYR A 38 5.65 -12.10 7.93
N ASP A 39 5.46 -12.77 6.80
CA ASP A 39 6.36 -12.66 5.68
C ASP A 39 6.00 -11.40 4.88
N VAL A 40 7.00 -10.72 4.33
CA VAL A 40 6.81 -9.45 3.63
C VAL A 40 7.48 -9.48 2.26
N VAL A 41 6.79 -8.95 1.25
CA VAL A 41 7.37 -8.63 -0.06
C VAL A 41 7.31 -7.12 -0.26
N ILE A 42 8.43 -6.48 -0.50
CA ILE A 42 8.52 -5.04 -0.76
C ILE A 42 8.49 -4.80 -2.27
N VAL A 43 7.62 -3.90 -2.73
CA VAL A 43 7.58 -3.42 -4.11
C VAL A 43 7.75 -1.91 -4.13
N ASP A 44 8.65 -1.41 -4.97
CA ASP A 44 8.88 0.02 -5.14
C ASP A 44 9.55 0.28 -6.50
N ASN A 45 9.29 1.41 -7.14
CA ASN A 45 9.96 1.81 -8.38
C ASN A 45 11.23 2.63 -8.13
N LEU A 46 11.50 2.99 -6.88
CA LEU A 46 12.62 3.82 -6.43
C LEU A 46 12.64 5.22 -7.07
N SER A 47 11.49 5.75 -7.48
CA SER A 47 11.41 7.11 -8.04
C SER A 47 11.57 8.21 -6.99
N ASN A 48 11.22 7.91 -5.75
CA ASN A 48 11.27 8.84 -4.61
C ASN A 48 11.70 8.12 -3.31
N SER A 49 12.47 7.07 -3.44
CA SER A 49 12.96 6.21 -2.36
C SER A 49 14.33 5.66 -2.75
N ASP A 50 14.99 4.96 -1.83
CA ASP A 50 16.31 4.38 -2.03
C ASP A 50 16.38 2.94 -1.52
N MET A 51 17.29 2.14 -2.10
CA MET A 51 17.60 0.79 -1.64
C MET A 51 18.13 0.75 -0.21
N ASP A 52 18.70 1.83 0.28
CA ASP A 52 19.17 1.93 1.66
C ASP A 52 18.05 1.68 2.68
N ALA A 53 16.81 2.04 2.34
CA ALA A 53 15.65 1.74 3.18
C ALA A 53 15.39 0.22 3.26
N VAL A 54 15.49 -0.49 2.14
CA VAL A 54 15.33 -1.96 2.10
C VAL A 54 16.47 -2.64 2.87
N GLU A 55 17.71 -2.19 2.68
CA GLU A 55 18.85 -2.69 3.44
C GLU A 55 18.72 -2.37 4.94
N GLY A 56 18.10 -1.23 5.28
CA GLY A 56 17.73 -0.87 6.65
C GLY A 56 16.78 -1.89 7.26
N VAL A 57 15.71 -2.27 6.53
CA VAL A 57 14.76 -3.31 6.96
C VAL A 57 15.50 -4.63 7.21
N ARG A 58 16.37 -5.07 6.29
CA ARG A 58 17.16 -6.29 6.42
C ARG A 58 18.06 -6.26 7.66
N ARG A 59 18.77 -5.15 7.89
CA ARG A 59 19.66 -4.98 9.06
C ARG A 59 18.91 -5.00 10.39
N ILE A 60 17.74 -4.36 10.45
CA ILE A 60 16.95 -4.26 11.69
C ILE A 60 16.32 -5.61 12.02
N THR A 61 15.75 -6.27 11.02
CA THR A 61 14.97 -7.51 11.23
C THR A 61 15.80 -8.78 11.20
N GLY A 62 16.99 -8.74 10.59
CA GLY A 62 17.80 -9.92 10.29
C GLY A 62 17.20 -10.82 9.20
N VAL A 63 16.15 -10.38 8.50
CA VAL A 63 15.46 -11.12 7.45
C VAL A 63 15.87 -10.59 6.09
N ASP A 64 16.23 -11.47 5.16
CA ASP A 64 16.44 -11.11 3.76
C ASP A 64 15.09 -10.93 3.08
N VAL A 65 14.48 -9.75 3.30
CA VAL A 65 13.16 -9.41 2.76
C VAL A 65 13.22 -9.33 1.23
N PRO A 66 12.32 -10.03 0.50
CA PRO A 66 12.20 -9.92 -0.94
C PRO A 66 11.87 -8.48 -1.37
N PHE A 67 12.59 -8.00 -2.40
CA PHE A 67 12.36 -6.70 -3.00
C PHE A 67 12.17 -6.84 -4.51
N GLU A 68 11.09 -6.24 -5.03
CA GLU A 68 10.81 -6.16 -6.46
C GLU A 68 10.81 -4.70 -6.92
N LYS A 69 11.70 -4.38 -7.84
CA LYS A 69 11.71 -3.07 -8.49
C LYS A 69 10.65 -3.05 -9.59
N ALA A 70 9.45 -2.58 -9.26
CA ALA A 70 8.34 -2.46 -10.19
C ALA A 70 7.54 -1.19 -9.95
N ASP A 71 7.03 -0.60 -11.02
CA ASP A 71 6.10 0.52 -10.97
C ASP A 71 4.67 0.00 -10.91
N CYS A 72 3.92 0.36 -9.86
CA CYS A 72 2.51 -0.01 -9.74
C CYS A 72 1.64 0.60 -10.86
N CYS A 73 2.13 1.64 -11.56
CA CYS A 73 1.46 2.19 -12.74
C CYS A 73 1.65 1.34 -14.00
N ASP A 74 2.73 0.55 -14.06
CA ASP A 74 2.95 -0.45 -15.12
C ASP A 74 2.26 -1.76 -14.70
N ARG A 75 1.04 -1.97 -15.25
CA ARG A 75 0.22 -3.12 -14.89
C ARG A 75 0.92 -4.46 -15.17
N ASP A 76 1.62 -4.57 -16.28
CA ASP A 76 2.26 -5.83 -16.67
C ASP A 76 3.49 -6.12 -15.81
N ALA A 77 4.28 -5.09 -15.49
CA ALA A 77 5.39 -5.22 -14.54
C ALA A 77 4.88 -5.61 -13.15
N PHE A 78 3.78 -5.01 -12.71
CA PHE A 78 3.23 -5.30 -11.39
C PHE A 78 2.51 -6.66 -11.34
N ALA A 79 1.86 -7.11 -12.41
CA ALA A 79 1.26 -8.43 -12.52
C ALA A 79 2.29 -9.56 -12.30
N ARG A 80 3.51 -9.40 -12.83
CA ARG A 80 4.60 -10.37 -12.58
C ARG A 80 4.94 -10.56 -11.09
N VAL A 81 4.71 -9.56 -10.26
CA VAL A 81 4.88 -9.68 -8.81
C VAL A 81 3.78 -10.56 -8.22
N PHE A 82 2.53 -10.39 -8.67
CA PHE A 82 1.41 -11.24 -8.26
C PHE A 82 1.57 -12.70 -8.70
N GLU A 83 2.18 -12.93 -9.86
CA GLU A 83 2.52 -14.27 -10.35
C GLU A 83 3.64 -14.93 -9.54
N LYS A 84 4.63 -14.13 -9.13
CA LYS A 84 5.83 -14.62 -8.46
C LYS A 84 5.62 -14.95 -6.99
N TYR A 85 4.76 -14.21 -6.30
CA TYR A 85 4.61 -14.31 -4.85
C TYR A 85 3.18 -14.67 -4.44
N ASP A 86 3.07 -15.60 -3.49
CA ASP A 86 1.81 -15.98 -2.89
C ASP A 86 1.61 -15.21 -1.57
N PHE A 87 0.97 -14.05 -1.65
CA PHE A 87 0.66 -13.19 -0.51
C PHE A 87 -0.84 -13.14 -0.26
N ASP A 88 -1.22 -12.91 1.01
CA ASP A 88 -2.62 -12.91 1.47
C ASP A 88 -3.26 -11.52 1.44
N SER A 89 -2.42 -10.49 1.51
CA SER A 89 -2.89 -9.10 1.65
C SER A 89 -1.91 -8.12 1.01
N VAL A 90 -2.43 -6.94 0.69
CA VAL A 90 -1.66 -5.80 0.16
C VAL A 90 -1.79 -4.60 1.11
N ILE A 91 -0.67 -3.95 1.42
CA ILE A 91 -0.66 -2.61 2.02
C ILE A 91 -0.13 -1.65 0.95
N HIS A 92 -0.97 -0.70 0.54
CA HIS A 92 -0.67 0.21 -0.56
C HIS A 92 -0.25 1.59 -0.05
N PHE A 93 1.05 1.86 -0.09
CA PHE A 93 1.65 3.18 0.20
C PHE A 93 2.12 3.92 -1.05
N ALA A 94 2.32 3.21 -2.18
CA ALA A 94 2.86 3.81 -3.40
C ALA A 94 1.99 4.96 -3.90
N ALA A 95 2.50 6.17 -3.80
CA ALA A 95 1.84 7.39 -4.27
C ALA A 95 2.81 8.57 -4.31
N SER A 96 2.56 9.53 -5.18
CA SER A 96 3.11 10.88 -5.06
C SER A 96 2.36 11.61 -3.94
N LYS A 97 3.08 12.22 -2.97
CA LYS A 97 2.50 12.70 -1.69
C LYS A 97 2.75 14.18 -1.37
N ALA A 98 3.54 14.89 -2.17
CA ALA A 98 3.88 16.28 -1.89
C ALA A 98 2.73 17.22 -2.27
N VAL A 99 2.01 17.74 -1.26
CA VAL A 99 0.81 18.59 -1.45
C VAL A 99 1.12 19.79 -2.33
N GLY A 100 2.20 20.54 -2.04
CA GLY A 100 2.58 21.71 -2.83
C GLY A 100 2.93 21.39 -4.27
N GLU A 101 3.67 20.29 -4.52
CA GLU A 101 3.97 19.85 -5.88
C GLU A 101 2.72 19.45 -6.65
N SER A 102 1.75 18.84 -5.99
CA SER A 102 0.50 18.45 -6.65
C SER A 102 -0.26 19.61 -7.27
N VAL A 103 -0.13 20.80 -6.70
CA VAL A 103 -0.75 22.03 -7.25
C VAL A 103 -0.10 22.44 -8.57
N SER A 104 1.22 22.29 -8.68
CA SER A 104 1.97 22.64 -9.90
C SER A 104 1.94 21.54 -10.96
N LYS A 105 1.73 20.26 -10.55
CA LYS A 105 1.74 19.08 -11.43
C LYS A 105 0.51 18.19 -11.24
N PRO A 106 -0.72 18.73 -11.35
CA PRO A 106 -1.92 18.00 -10.98
C PRO A 106 -2.14 16.72 -11.80
N LEU A 107 -1.92 16.77 -13.11
CA LEU A 107 -2.15 15.63 -13.99
C LEU A 107 -1.21 14.45 -13.68
N GLU A 108 0.05 14.73 -13.31
CA GLU A 108 1.01 13.72 -12.91
C GLU A 108 0.56 13.00 -11.62
N TYR A 109 0.03 13.78 -10.65
CA TYR A 109 -0.50 13.24 -9.40
C TYR A 109 -1.75 12.38 -9.62
N TYR A 110 -2.71 12.85 -10.42
CA TYR A 110 -3.89 12.07 -10.77
C TYR A 110 -3.49 10.78 -11.48
N ARG A 111 -2.65 10.88 -12.51
CA ARG A 111 -2.22 9.71 -13.28
C ARG A 111 -1.50 8.70 -12.37
N ASN A 112 -0.51 9.13 -11.60
CA ASN A 112 0.27 8.23 -10.76
C ASN A 112 -0.60 7.58 -9.68
N ASN A 113 -1.31 8.38 -8.89
CA ASN A 113 -2.00 7.87 -7.71
C ASN A 113 -3.23 7.03 -8.05
N LEU A 114 -4.01 7.44 -9.07
CA LEU A 114 -5.19 6.67 -9.47
C LEU A 114 -4.81 5.43 -10.26
N MET A 115 -3.86 5.52 -11.19
CA MET A 115 -3.46 4.37 -12.01
C MET A 115 -2.83 3.28 -11.14
N SER A 116 -1.88 3.63 -10.25
CA SER A 116 -1.27 2.67 -9.34
C SER A 116 -2.31 1.97 -8.47
N PHE A 117 -3.27 2.73 -7.92
CA PHE A 117 -4.33 2.18 -7.08
C PHE A 117 -5.29 1.26 -7.86
N MET A 118 -5.75 1.69 -9.04
CA MET A 118 -6.63 0.87 -9.89
C MET A 118 -5.94 -0.42 -10.34
N ASN A 119 -4.65 -0.38 -10.63
CA ASN A 119 -3.88 -1.58 -10.95
C ASN A 119 -3.79 -2.55 -9.77
N VAL A 120 -3.57 -2.03 -8.55
CA VAL A 120 -3.59 -2.86 -7.31
C VAL A 120 -4.94 -3.58 -7.19
N ILE A 121 -6.05 -2.83 -7.21
CA ILE A 121 -7.40 -3.42 -7.05
C ILE A 121 -7.72 -4.40 -8.17
N GLY A 122 -7.40 -4.06 -9.42
CA GLY A 122 -7.62 -4.92 -10.58
C GLY A 122 -6.85 -6.23 -10.50
N LEU A 123 -5.57 -6.19 -10.12
CA LEU A 123 -4.74 -7.37 -9.96
C LEU A 123 -5.15 -8.20 -8.73
N MET A 124 -5.48 -7.57 -7.62
CA MET A 124 -6.02 -8.28 -6.45
C MET A 124 -7.24 -9.12 -6.82
N ARG A 125 -8.18 -8.53 -7.56
CA ARG A 125 -9.35 -9.26 -8.07
C ARG A 125 -8.97 -10.41 -9.00
N GLU A 126 -8.08 -10.15 -9.97
CA GLU A 126 -7.66 -11.14 -10.96
C GLU A 126 -6.97 -12.36 -10.32
N TYR A 127 -6.15 -12.11 -9.30
CA TYR A 127 -5.41 -13.14 -8.57
C TYR A 127 -6.09 -13.62 -7.28
N GLY A 128 -7.34 -13.23 -7.03
CA GLY A 128 -8.14 -13.67 -5.89
C GLY A 128 -7.60 -13.24 -4.53
N ARG A 129 -6.96 -12.06 -4.45
CA ARG A 129 -6.47 -11.46 -3.19
C ARG A 129 -7.55 -10.56 -2.60
N GLN A 130 -7.91 -10.77 -1.32
CA GLN A 130 -9.11 -10.17 -0.74
C GLN A 130 -8.84 -9.07 0.28
N ASN A 131 -7.62 -8.98 0.82
CA ASN A 131 -7.32 -8.10 1.94
C ASN A 131 -6.45 -6.94 1.48
N ILE A 132 -6.95 -5.72 1.64
CA ILE A 132 -6.19 -4.50 1.33
C ILE A 132 -6.23 -3.52 2.50
N VAL A 133 -5.09 -2.92 2.79
CA VAL A 133 -4.98 -1.70 3.59
C VAL A 133 -4.51 -0.57 2.67
N PHE A 134 -5.33 0.45 2.53
CA PHE A 134 -5.01 1.64 1.75
C PHE A 134 -4.55 2.78 2.64
N SER A 135 -3.36 3.31 2.36
CA SER A 135 -2.87 4.51 3.03
C SER A 135 -3.54 5.76 2.47
N SER A 136 -4.63 6.18 3.10
CA SER A 136 -5.29 7.45 2.81
C SER A 136 -4.52 8.63 3.43
N SER A 137 -5.18 9.74 3.70
CA SER A 137 -4.57 10.95 4.25
C SER A 137 -5.60 11.79 5.00
N CYS A 138 -5.18 12.54 6.00
CA CYS A 138 -6.05 13.52 6.65
C CYS A 138 -6.54 14.61 5.69
N THR A 139 -5.88 14.82 4.55
CA THR A 139 -6.31 15.77 3.51
C THR A 139 -7.65 15.42 2.87
N VAL A 140 -8.17 14.19 3.08
CA VAL A 140 -9.52 13.79 2.62
C VAL A 140 -10.65 14.51 3.36
N TYR A 141 -10.37 15.09 4.52
CA TYR A 141 -11.37 15.86 5.28
C TYR A 141 -11.47 17.34 4.81
N GLY A 142 -10.55 17.78 3.93
CA GLY A 142 -10.49 19.19 3.51
C GLY A 142 -10.26 20.12 4.69
N GLU A 143 -10.96 21.27 4.71
CA GLU A 143 -11.00 22.18 5.85
C GLU A 143 -12.11 21.77 6.83
N ALA A 144 -11.77 20.92 7.78
CA ALA A 144 -12.71 20.42 8.77
C ALA A 144 -13.21 21.56 9.70
N ASP A 145 -14.50 21.55 10.03
CA ASP A 145 -15.10 22.57 10.93
C ASP A 145 -14.69 22.34 12.39
N VAL A 146 -14.39 21.08 12.77
CA VAL A 146 -14.05 20.67 14.14
C VAL A 146 -12.76 19.87 14.13
N LEU A 147 -11.90 20.17 15.09
CA LEU A 147 -10.64 19.46 15.32
C LEU A 147 -10.64 18.88 16.76
N PRO A 148 -9.99 17.73 16.99
CA PRO A 148 -9.31 16.88 16.01
C PRO A 148 -10.30 16.16 15.07
N VAL A 149 -9.87 15.84 13.85
CA VAL A 149 -10.65 15.00 12.94
C VAL A 149 -10.73 13.56 13.45
N THR A 150 -11.87 12.92 13.21
CA THR A 150 -12.15 11.53 13.56
C THR A 150 -12.76 10.81 12.34
N GLU A 151 -13.00 9.51 12.45
CA GLU A 151 -13.66 8.72 11.40
C GLU A 151 -15.08 9.21 11.09
N GLN A 152 -15.74 9.91 12.03
CA GLN A 152 -17.08 10.49 11.86
C GLN A 152 -17.04 11.90 11.26
N THR A 153 -15.86 12.50 11.09
CA THR A 153 -15.74 13.84 10.52
C THR A 153 -16.20 13.83 9.07
N PRO A 154 -17.16 14.70 8.67
CA PRO A 154 -17.61 14.75 7.28
C PRO A 154 -16.49 15.11 6.31
N ARG A 155 -16.40 14.38 5.20
CA ARG A 155 -15.50 14.75 4.10
C ARG A 155 -15.96 16.05 3.45
N LYS A 156 -15.02 16.97 3.24
CA LYS A 156 -15.20 18.19 2.46
C LYS A 156 -14.37 18.14 1.18
N PRO A 157 -14.61 19.03 0.21
CA PRO A 157 -13.75 19.12 -0.97
C PRO A 157 -12.27 19.23 -0.57
N ALA A 158 -11.44 18.40 -1.17
CA ALA A 158 -10.01 18.46 -0.93
C ALA A 158 -9.41 19.80 -1.36
N THR A 159 -8.47 20.31 -0.59
CA THR A 159 -7.81 21.60 -0.86
C THR A 159 -6.63 21.50 -1.83
N SER A 160 -6.31 20.30 -2.29
CA SER A 160 -5.21 20.05 -3.22
C SER A 160 -5.49 18.85 -4.15
N PRO A 161 -4.84 18.80 -5.33
CA PRO A 161 -4.91 17.64 -6.20
C PRO A 161 -4.48 16.34 -5.50
N TYR A 162 -3.43 16.37 -4.67
CA TYR A 162 -3.05 15.21 -3.86
C TYR A 162 -4.20 14.71 -2.96
N GLY A 163 -4.80 15.60 -2.18
CA GLY A 163 -5.94 15.26 -1.32
C GLY A 163 -7.11 14.69 -2.11
N ASN A 164 -7.40 15.30 -3.28
CA ASN A 164 -8.45 14.80 -4.15
C ASN A 164 -8.16 13.40 -4.71
N THR A 165 -6.88 13.09 -5.06
CA THR A 165 -6.53 11.71 -5.46
C THR A 165 -6.83 10.71 -4.36
N LYS A 166 -6.59 11.07 -3.08
CA LYS A 166 -6.88 10.19 -1.95
C LYS A 166 -8.38 10.01 -1.74
N GLN A 167 -9.19 11.07 -1.87
CA GLN A 167 -10.65 10.97 -1.85
C GLN A 167 -11.17 10.04 -2.96
N MET A 168 -10.68 10.22 -4.19
CA MET A 168 -11.06 9.35 -5.31
C MET A 168 -10.66 7.89 -5.09
N CYS A 169 -9.48 7.61 -4.54
CA CYS A 169 -9.08 6.25 -4.21
C CYS A 169 -9.99 5.60 -3.16
N GLU A 170 -10.42 6.34 -2.12
CA GLU A 170 -11.41 5.85 -1.16
C GLU A 170 -12.76 5.54 -1.82
N ASP A 171 -13.21 6.40 -2.75
CA ASP A 171 -14.45 6.17 -3.49
C ASP A 171 -14.34 4.94 -4.41
N ILE A 172 -13.22 4.80 -5.15
CA ILE A 172 -12.92 3.63 -5.98
C ILE A 172 -12.90 2.35 -5.13
N LEU A 173 -12.27 2.39 -3.95
CA LEU A 173 -12.21 1.23 -3.05
C LEU A 173 -13.61 0.83 -2.58
N ARG A 174 -14.40 1.79 -2.10
CA ARG A 174 -15.77 1.55 -1.64
C ARG A 174 -16.65 0.95 -2.74
N ASP A 175 -16.59 1.52 -3.95
CA ASP A 175 -17.39 1.07 -5.08
C ASP A 175 -16.94 -0.32 -5.57
N SER A 176 -15.62 -0.60 -5.51
CA SER A 176 -15.05 -1.91 -5.84
C SER A 176 -15.48 -2.98 -4.83
N LEU A 177 -15.44 -2.68 -3.53
CA LEU A 177 -15.91 -3.59 -2.47
C LEU A 177 -17.42 -3.89 -2.58
N ALA A 178 -18.20 -2.91 -3.02
CA ALA A 178 -19.64 -3.10 -3.22
C ALA A 178 -19.98 -3.94 -4.47
N ALA A 179 -19.12 -3.89 -5.50
CA ALA A 179 -19.38 -4.53 -6.79
C ALA A 179 -18.77 -5.92 -6.91
N TYR A 180 -17.67 -6.20 -6.21
CA TYR A 180 -16.90 -7.43 -6.38
C TYR A 180 -16.94 -8.28 -5.12
N GLU A 181 -17.63 -9.44 -5.21
CA GLU A 181 -17.61 -10.42 -4.13
C GLU A 181 -16.19 -10.94 -3.89
N GLY A 182 -15.73 -10.90 -2.65
CA GLY A 182 -14.46 -11.45 -2.22
C GLY A 182 -13.25 -10.53 -2.45
N LEU A 183 -13.47 -9.22 -2.59
CA LEU A 183 -12.39 -8.24 -2.53
C LEU A 183 -12.34 -7.63 -1.13
#